data_ea2d312224821327f36021ee08b107d2
#
_entry.id   ea2d312224821327f36021ee08b107d2
#
_cell.length_a   1.000
_cell.length_b   1.000
_cell.length_c   1.000
_cell.angle_alpha   90.00
_cell.angle_beta   90.00
_cell.angle_gamma   90.00
#
_symmetry.space_group_name_H-M   'P 1'
#
loop_
_entity.id
_entity.type
_entity.pdbx_description
1 polymer ?
#
loop_
_entity_poly.entity_id
_entity_poly.type
_entity_poly.pdbx_seq_one_letter_code
_entity_poly.pdbx_strand_id
1 'polypeptide(L)'
;MNNILFFFIFIIFISFSTSDVADKYVFVFTHFRHGARAVSGIDNESLDLLKEKWTNPGELTGIGQRMHYLLGLRNRKRYITDQKFLSEKFDAHELLIYSSNYNRTLVSVNCQLQGLYPQNYELGEVLTEEQEKISYPQVKVDYDEIKEEIEKLNRSSLPHRMTVSPIRMINDFEKKILITEIDGCSKKAYKIIDKNLEDIPALTEVVDSFNNKYGKKMNTFLGTKDKKYDIYYIWKICEAFLSDTTGDKDLTEFKKAGIDFKELEDYCLDFGAKDNLYYMFGDSEKKIVRLESSKRMREFIHYMKNRIDADIKGEKIEEQYKDYSRPKMLMISGHETTVSSDQVFLMNAFGFNSSFYKFPKYASQMALEVTTKDDGKKKNDYSDYFVNYYLDDNHKFNITAKEFIEKVEPQLWTDDEIDKFCESDTDGNVKENKNKNDNDLDETFYLTNSTTIPKVKDKAKTAYKVLMIIFICLSVILLAVAIVMGCKLIKKMRAPYPQINHMTNYSGKVMNTIDNYN
;
A
#
# COMPACT_ATOMS: atom_id res chain seq x y z
N MET A 1 -30.78 63.64 -2.19
CA MET A 1 -30.94 62.17 -1.86
C MET A 1 -30.47 61.25 -2.99
N ASN A 2 -30.47 61.64 -4.26
CA ASN A 2 -30.10 60.73 -5.34
C ASN A 2 -28.59 60.47 -5.53
N ASN A 3 -27.70 61.32 -5.05
CA ASN A 3 -26.24 61.11 -5.19
C ASN A 3 -25.63 60.18 -4.13
N ILE A 4 -26.26 59.96 -3.01
CA ILE A 4 -25.79 59.03 -1.97
C ILE A 4 -26.14 57.60 -2.34
N LEU A 5 -27.28 57.38 -3.01
CA LEU A 5 -27.70 56.05 -3.46
C LEU A 5 -26.81 55.52 -4.61
N PHE A 6 -26.33 56.42 -5.50
CA PHE A 6 -25.40 56.03 -6.56
C PHE A 6 -24.01 55.68 -6.04
N PHE A 7 -23.55 56.32 -4.96
CA PHE A 7 -22.25 56.00 -4.35
C PHE A 7 -22.29 54.67 -3.60
N PHE A 8 -23.41 54.33 -2.96
CA PHE A 8 -23.59 53.02 -2.30
C PHE A 8 -23.69 51.85 -3.31
N ILE A 9 -24.36 52.05 -4.44
CA ILE A 9 -24.44 51.05 -5.52
C ILE A 9 -23.07 50.85 -6.15
N PHE A 10 -22.25 51.88 -6.31
CA PHE A 10 -20.90 51.78 -6.87
C PHE A 10 -19.91 51.06 -5.91
N ILE A 11 -20.05 51.29 -4.59
CA ILE A 11 -19.24 50.56 -3.58
C ILE A 11 -19.65 49.10 -3.49
N ILE A 12 -20.93 48.74 -3.66
CA ILE A 12 -21.40 47.36 -3.69
C ILE A 12 -20.90 46.61 -4.95
N PHE A 13 -20.80 47.32 -6.10
CA PHE A 13 -20.26 46.72 -7.33
C PHE A 13 -18.73 46.55 -7.32
N ILE A 14 -17.99 47.40 -6.60
CA ILE A 14 -16.52 47.23 -6.47
C ILE A 14 -16.16 46.13 -5.48
N SER A 15 -17.06 45.74 -4.58
CA SER A 15 -16.83 44.64 -3.60
C SER A 15 -17.07 43.24 -4.20
N PHE A 16 -17.46 43.11 -5.49
CA PHE A 16 -17.83 41.85 -6.08
C PHE A 16 -16.96 41.42 -7.28
N SER A 17 -15.73 41.90 -7.37
CA SER A 17 -14.87 41.47 -8.47
C SER A 17 -13.39 41.35 -8.13
N THR A 18 -13.08 40.65 -7.07
CA THR A 18 -11.88 39.82 -7.05
C THR A 18 -12.37 38.40 -7.35
N SER A 19 -12.46 38.04 -8.62
CA SER A 19 -12.51 36.63 -8.98
C SER A 19 -11.22 36.04 -8.42
N ASP A 20 -11.34 35.29 -7.32
CA ASP A 20 -10.20 34.49 -6.84
C ASP A 20 -9.74 33.64 -8.02
N VAL A 21 -8.52 33.93 -8.48
CA VAL A 21 -7.92 33.16 -9.57
C VAL A 21 -7.86 31.71 -9.10
N ALA A 22 -8.47 30.83 -9.89
CA ALA A 22 -8.54 29.42 -9.54
C ALA A 22 -7.13 28.81 -9.37
N ASP A 23 -7.01 27.85 -8.51
CA ASP A 23 -5.79 27.08 -8.37
C ASP A 23 -5.75 25.98 -9.42
N LYS A 24 -4.62 25.89 -10.14
CA LYS A 24 -4.29 24.81 -11.06
C LYS A 24 -3.49 23.76 -10.31
N TYR A 25 -3.94 22.51 -10.32
CA TYR A 25 -3.23 21.38 -9.74
C TYR A 25 -2.03 20.99 -10.61
N VAL A 26 -0.91 20.67 -9.96
CA VAL A 26 0.35 20.28 -10.62
C VAL A 26 0.74 18.85 -10.24
N PHE A 27 0.66 18.51 -8.95
CA PHE A 27 0.94 17.19 -8.42
C PHE A 27 0.13 16.93 -7.15
N VAL A 28 -0.27 15.68 -6.93
CA VAL A 28 -0.96 15.25 -5.73
C VAL A 28 -0.31 14.00 -5.15
N PHE A 29 -0.06 14.01 -3.86
CA PHE A 29 0.35 12.86 -3.09
C PHE A 29 -0.73 12.55 -2.07
N THR A 30 -1.16 11.28 -2.02
CA THR A 30 -2.06 10.80 -0.96
C THR A 30 -1.50 9.58 -0.26
N HIS A 31 -1.55 9.58 1.05
CA HIS A 31 -1.19 8.44 1.88
C HIS A 31 -2.34 8.16 2.84
N PHE A 32 -2.82 6.92 2.89
CA PHE A 32 -4.00 6.56 3.67
C PHE A 32 -3.81 5.24 4.42
N ARG A 33 -4.43 5.17 5.59
CA ARG A 33 -4.56 3.96 6.38
C ARG A 33 -5.58 3.03 5.72
N HIS A 34 -5.36 1.71 5.79
CA HIS A 34 -6.37 0.72 5.39
C HIS A 34 -7.71 0.94 6.12
N GLY A 35 -8.79 0.39 5.58
CA GLY A 35 -10.14 0.44 6.17
C GLY A 35 -10.30 -0.45 7.40
N ALA A 36 -11.52 -0.47 7.95
CA ALA A 36 -11.87 -1.33 9.08
C ALA A 36 -11.55 -2.80 8.76
N ARG A 37 -10.92 -3.46 9.71
CA ARG A 37 -10.44 -4.84 9.58
C ARG A 37 -10.80 -5.70 10.78
N ALA A 38 -10.72 -7.01 10.64
CA ALA A 38 -10.77 -7.92 11.76
C ALA A 38 -9.58 -7.72 12.70
N VAL A 39 -9.77 -8.03 13.97
CA VAL A 39 -8.72 -7.98 14.99
C VAL A 39 -7.52 -8.82 14.56
N SER A 40 -6.31 -8.33 14.76
CA SER A 40 -5.06 -9.05 14.47
C SER A 40 -4.08 -8.92 15.63
N GLY A 41 -3.11 -9.84 15.70
CA GLY A 41 -2.02 -9.75 16.69
C GLY A 41 -2.44 -10.02 18.14
N ILE A 42 -3.57 -10.71 18.35
CA ILE A 42 -4.02 -11.12 19.67
C ILE A 42 -3.63 -12.59 19.86
N ASP A 43 -2.43 -12.84 20.36
CA ASP A 43 -1.94 -14.19 20.65
C ASP A 43 -2.02 -14.55 22.14
N ASN A 44 -2.65 -13.70 22.94
CA ASN A 44 -2.80 -13.91 24.35
C ASN A 44 -4.14 -14.61 24.64
N GLU A 45 -4.11 -15.78 25.30
CA GLU A 45 -5.30 -16.56 25.67
C GLU A 45 -6.37 -15.72 26.37
N SER A 46 -5.98 -14.72 27.17
CA SER A 46 -6.92 -13.85 27.86
C SER A 46 -7.70 -12.90 26.94
N LEU A 47 -7.31 -12.74 25.66
CA LEU A 47 -8.02 -11.94 24.66
C LEU A 47 -8.70 -12.80 23.58
N ASP A 48 -8.62 -14.13 23.68
CA ASP A 48 -9.24 -15.06 22.71
C ASP A 48 -10.76 -14.87 22.60
N LEU A 49 -11.42 -14.45 23.68
CA LEU A 49 -12.85 -14.09 23.65
C LEU A 49 -13.20 -13.02 22.60
N LEU A 50 -12.25 -12.13 22.29
CA LEU A 50 -12.42 -11.11 21.25
C LEU A 50 -12.03 -11.66 19.86
N LYS A 51 -11.10 -12.63 19.82
CA LYS A 51 -10.60 -13.24 18.59
C LYS A 51 -11.59 -14.23 17.97
N GLU A 52 -12.28 -15.04 18.79
CA GLU A 52 -13.23 -16.06 18.32
C GLU A 52 -14.39 -15.50 17.47
N LYS A 53 -14.68 -14.22 17.59
CA LYS A 53 -15.70 -13.54 16.81
C LYS A 53 -15.31 -13.26 15.36
N TRP A 54 -14.05 -13.43 15.00
CA TRP A 54 -13.51 -13.07 13.69
C TRP A 54 -13.06 -14.30 12.91
N THR A 55 -13.63 -14.51 11.72
CA THR A 55 -13.28 -15.65 10.85
C THR A 55 -11.95 -15.47 10.12
N ASN A 56 -11.55 -14.23 9.85
CA ASN A 56 -10.33 -13.91 9.11
C ASN A 56 -9.55 -12.80 9.83
N PRO A 57 -8.72 -13.14 10.84
CA PRO A 57 -7.96 -12.16 11.61
C PRO A 57 -7.07 -11.28 10.72
N GLY A 58 -7.09 -9.97 10.97
CA GLY A 58 -6.28 -8.99 10.23
C GLY A 58 -6.77 -8.61 8.83
N GLU A 59 -7.78 -9.32 8.29
CA GLU A 59 -8.31 -9.05 6.97
C GLU A 59 -9.33 -7.89 6.97
N LEU A 60 -9.39 -7.18 5.85
CA LEU A 60 -10.32 -6.07 5.66
C LEU A 60 -11.77 -6.55 5.68
N THR A 61 -12.62 -5.87 6.45
CA THR A 61 -14.06 -6.17 6.51
C THR A 61 -14.82 -5.54 5.33
N GLY A 62 -16.08 -5.97 5.11
CA GLY A 62 -16.97 -5.30 4.15
C GLY A 62 -17.21 -3.83 4.49
N ILE A 63 -17.20 -3.47 5.79
CA ILE A 63 -17.26 -2.07 6.23
C ILE A 63 -16.01 -1.32 5.74
N GLY A 64 -14.81 -1.89 5.95
CA GLY A 64 -13.55 -1.31 5.48
C GLY A 64 -13.48 -1.14 3.97
N GLN A 65 -14.01 -2.11 3.21
CA GLN A 65 -14.13 -2.01 1.76
C GLN A 65 -15.01 -0.82 1.36
N ARG A 66 -16.17 -0.66 1.99
CA ARG A 66 -17.08 0.47 1.74
C ARG A 66 -16.46 1.81 2.11
N MET A 67 -15.72 1.90 3.23
CA MET A 67 -15.00 3.11 3.62
C MET A 67 -14.09 3.59 2.48
N HIS A 68 -13.29 2.69 1.90
CA HIS A 68 -12.38 3.04 0.81
C HIS A 68 -13.09 3.33 -0.50
N TYR A 69 -14.17 2.62 -0.82
CA TYR A 69 -14.99 2.97 -1.98
C TYR A 69 -15.53 4.41 -1.89
N LEU A 70 -16.06 4.80 -0.73
CA LEU A 70 -16.56 6.16 -0.49
C LEU A 70 -15.44 7.21 -0.53
N LEU A 71 -14.26 6.88 0.02
CA LEU A 71 -13.08 7.74 -0.10
C LEU A 71 -12.66 7.92 -1.57
N GLY A 72 -12.75 6.85 -2.36
CA GLY A 72 -12.52 6.89 -3.80
C GLY A 72 -13.50 7.80 -4.54
N LEU A 73 -14.79 7.73 -4.22
CA LEU A 73 -15.81 8.64 -4.78
C LEU A 73 -15.53 10.12 -4.42
N ARG A 74 -15.07 10.40 -3.18
CA ARG A 74 -14.64 11.73 -2.78
C ARG A 74 -13.45 12.23 -3.60
N ASN A 75 -12.43 11.38 -3.76
CA ASN A 75 -11.26 11.68 -4.57
C ASN A 75 -11.65 11.89 -6.04
N ARG A 76 -12.60 11.11 -6.58
CA ARG A 76 -13.17 11.35 -7.92
C ARG A 76 -13.79 12.72 -8.02
N LYS A 77 -14.67 13.06 -7.07
CA LYS A 77 -15.31 14.38 -7.05
C LYS A 77 -14.24 15.48 -7.06
N ARG A 78 -13.25 15.40 -6.15
CA ARG A 78 -12.21 16.44 -6.00
C ARG A 78 -11.30 16.53 -7.23
N TYR A 79 -10.68 15.42 -7.65
CA TYR A 79 -9.57 15.46 -8.61
C TYR A 79 -10.02 15.25 -10.07
N ILE A 80 -11.18 14.64 -10.31
CA ILE A 80 -11.69 14.40 -11.67
C ILE A 80 -12.81 15.37 -12.00
N THR A 81 -13.86 15.42 -11.18
CA THR A 81 -15.07 16.18 -11.51
C THR A 81 -14.87 17.69 -11.34
N ASP A 82 -14.42 18.10 -10.15
CA ASP A 82 -14.33 19.53 -9.79
C ASP A 82 -13.08 20.17 -10.41
N GLN A 83 -11.91 19.52 -10.24
CA GLN A 83 -10.62 20.09 -10.64
C GLN A 83 -10.17 19.69 -12.05
N LYS A 84 -10.78 18.67 -12.65
CA LYS A 84 -10.39 18.11 -13.97
C LYS A 84 -8.88 17.83 -14.07
N PHE A 85 -8.29 17.48 -12.96
CA PHE A 85 -6.86 17.23 -12.83
C PHE A 85 -6.46 15.85 -13.34
N LEU A 86 -7.24 14.81 -12.99
CA LEU A 86 -7.10 13.47 -13.55
C LEU A 86 -8.12 13.25 -14.66
N SER A 87 -7.78 12.40 -15.60
CA SER A 87 -8.67 12.00 -16.69
C SER A 87 -9.89 11.24 -16.16
N GLU A 88 -11.03 11.37 -16.86
CA GLU A 88 -12.26 10.66 -16.49
C GLU A 88 -12.09 9.13 -16.54
N LYS A 89 -11.35 8.66 -17.55
CA LYS A 89 -10.93 7.27 -17.69
C LYS A 89 -9.56 7.10 -17.04
N PHE A 90 -9.32 5.90 -16.49
CA PHE A 90 -8.03 5.57 -15.91
C PHE A 90 -6.91 5.65 -16.95
N ASP A 91 -5.87 6.40 -16.60
CA ASP A 91 -4.61 6.45 -17.33
C ASP A 91 -3.46 6.04 -16.38
N ALA A 92 -2.77 4.95 -16.72
CA ALA A 92 -1.67 4.43 -15.94
C ALA A 92 -0.47 5.40 -15.86
N HIS A 93 -0.36 6.37 -16.77
CA HIS A 93 0.70 7.37 -16.75
C HIS A 93 0.40 8.54 -15.80
N GLU A 94 -0.89 8.78 -15.52
CA GLU A 94 -1.30 9.83 -14.57
C GLU A 94 -1.20 9.39 -13.11
N LEU A 95 -1.39 8.08 -12.85
CA LEU A 95 -1.61 7.57 -11.50
C LEU A 95 -0.60 6.49 -11.13
N LEU A 96 0.28 6.80 -10.18
CA LEU A 96 1.21 5.84 -9.59
C LEU A 96 0.67 5.36 -8.25
N ILE A 97 0.51 4.05 -8.11
CA ILE A 97 -0.18 3.45 -6.97
C ILE A 97 0.72 2.43 -6.29
N TYR A 98 0.98 2.66 -5.00
CA TYR A 98 1.73 1.74 -4.15
C TYR A 98 0.89 1.22 -2.99
N SER A 99 1.15 0.00 -2.58
CA SER A 99 0.57 -0.60 -1.37
C SER A 99 1.61 -1.39 -0.61
N SER A 100 1.50 -1.39 0.70
CA SER A 100 2.18 -2.39 1.50
C SER A 100 1.71 -3.80 1.13
N ASN A 101 2.56 -4.80 1.34
CA ASN A 101 2.27 -6.19 0.99
C ASN A 101 1.39 -6.90 2.03
N TYR A 102 0.27 -6.26 2.40
CA TYR A 102 -0.76 -6.83 3.27
C TYR A 102 -2.09 -6.88 2.55
N ASN A 103 -2.85 -7.97 2.70
CA ASN A 103 -4.15 -8.10 2.05
C ASN A 103 -5.07 -6.91 2.33
N ARG A 104 -5.13 -6.45 3.59
CA ARG A 104 -5.98 -5.31 3.99
C ARG A 104 -5.65 -4.01 3.27
N THR A 105 -4.37 -3.72 3.00
CA THR A 105 -3.96 -2.50 2.29
C THR A 105 -4.18 -2.63 0.79
N LEU A 106 -3.90 -3.81 0.22
CA LEU A 106 -4.16 -4.12 -1.19
C LEU A 106 -5.65 -4.06 -1.52
N VAL A 107 -6.49 -4.67 -0.68
CA VAL A 107 -7.96 -4.61 -0.87
C VAL A 107 -8.48 -3.20 -0.64
N SER A 108 -7.93 -2.44 0.32
CA SER A 108 -8.31 -1.04 0.57
C SER A 108 -8.09 -0.17 -0.66
N VAL A 109 -6.89 -0.22 -1.24
CA VAL A 109 -6.61 0.61 -2.44
C VAL A 109 -7.42 0.15 -3.65
N ASN A 110 -7.66 -1.17 -3.82
CA ASN A 110 -8.55 -1.65 -4.88
C ASN A 110 -9.97 -1.07 -4.73
N CYS A 111 -10.54 -1.09 -3.53
CA CYS A 111 -11.85 -0.50 -3.28
C CYS A 111 -11.87 1.01 -3.52
N GLN A 112 -10.79 1.73 -3.14
CA GLN A 112 -10.67 3.15 -3.41
C GLN A 112 -10.60 3.47 -4.90
N LEU A 113 -9.88 2.64 -5.68
CA LEU A 113 -9.83 2.78 -7.14
C LEU A 113 -11.16 2.48 -7.81
N GLN A 114 -11.96 1.54 -7.29
CA GLN A 114 -13.33 1.32 -7.74
C GLN A 114 -14.24 2.51 -7.43
N GLY A 115 -13.95 3.31 -6.42
CA GLY A 115 -14.64 4.57 -6.16
C GLY A 115 -14.13 5.71 -7.04
N LEU A 116 -12.84 5.75 -7.33
CA LEU A 116 -12.22 6.76 -8.20
C LEU A 116 -12.65 6.56 -9.67
N TYR A 117 -12.77 5.30 -10.12
CA TYR A 117 -13.22 4.91 -11.47
C TYR A 117 -14.37 3.90 -11.37
N PRO A 118 -15.58 4.33 -10.97
CA PRO A 118 -16.66 3.42 -10.66
C PRO A 118 -17.28 2.78 -11.91
N GLN A 119 -17.69 1.52 -11.77
CA GLN A 119 -18.26 0.71 -12.86
C GLN A 119 -19.50 1.35 -13.51
N ASN A 120 -20.35 2.00 -12.73
CA ASN A 120 -21.55 2.66 -13.24
C ASN A 120 -21.29 3.83 -14.21
N TYR A 121 -20.05 4.24 -14.38
CA TYR A 121 -19.63 5.23 -15.38
C TYR A 121 -19.18 4.58 -16.70
N GLU A 122 -19.14 3.23 -16.75
CA GLU A 122 -18.80 2.47 -17.95
C GLU A 122 -17.47 2.92 -18.60
N LEU A 123 -16.45 3.12 -17.79
CA LEU A 123 -15.16 3.72 -18.21
C LEU A 123 -14.22 2.71 -18.87
N GLY A 124 -14.45 1.40 -18.71
CA GLY A 124 -13.62 0.33 -19.27
C GLY A 124 -13.72 0.24 -20.81
N GLU A 125 -12.79 -0.48 -21.38
CA GLU A 125 -12.63 -0.63 -22.83
C GLU A 125 -13.80 -1.38 -23.48
N VAL A 126 -14.16 -0.92 -24.69
CA VAL A 126 -15.11 -1.59 -25.59
C VAL A 126 -14.34 -2.05 -26.82
N LEU A 127 -14.41 -3.32 -27.11
CA LEU A 127 -13.72 -3.96 -28.23
C LEU A 127 -14.41 -3.64 -29.57
N THR A 128 -13.65 -3.55 -30.65
CA THR A 128 -14.22 -3.63 -32.00
C THR A 128 -14.68 -5.06 -32.31
N GLU A 129 -15.42 -5.26 -33.38
CA GLU A 129 -15.83 -6.62 -33.79
C GLU A 129 -14.62 -7.50 -34.12
N GLU A 130 -13.58 -6.92 -34.70
CA GLU A 130 -12.34 -7.63 -35.00
C GLU A 130 -11.57 -7.99 -33.72
N GLN A 131 -11.52 -7.06 -32.76
CA GLN A 131 -10.89 -7.31 -31.46
C GLN A 131 -11.63 -8.37 -30.65
N GLU A 132 -12.99 -8.34 -30.69
CA GLU A 132 -13.81 -9.35 -30.02
C GLU A 132 -13.48 -10.76 -30.52
N LYS A 133 -13.38 -10.95 -31.85
CA LYS A 133 -13.06 -12.24 -32.47
C LYS A 133 -11.69 -12.81 -32.04
N ILE A 134 -10.73 -11.95 -31.71
CA ILE A 134 -9.38 -12.34 -31.30
C ILE A 134 -9.14 -12.21 -29.79
N SER A 135 -10.16 -11.90 -29.00
CA SER A 135 -10.04 -11.69 -27.55
C SER A 135 -9.95 -12.97 -26.72
N TYR A 136 -10.07 -14.13 -27.35
CA TYR A 136 -9.89 -15.42 -26.71
C TYR A 136 -8.42 -15.71 -26.45
N PRO A 137 -8.09 -16.43 -25.34
CA PRO A 137 -6.73 -16.88 -25.12
C PRO A 137 -6.20 -17.66 -26.33
N GLN A 138 -4.96 -17.37 -26.75
CA GLN A 138 -4.33 -18.00 -27.92
C GLN A 138 -3.87 -19.44 -27.62
N VAL A 139 -4.71 -20.20 -26.96
CA VAL A 139 -4.53 -21.62 -26.61
C VAL A 139 -5.83 -22.35 -26.93
N LYS A 140 -5.71 -23.62 -27.31
CA LYS A 140 -6.88 -24.45 -27.63
C LYS A 140 -7.58 -24.84 -26.34
N VAL A 141 -8.67 -24.15 -26.02
CA VAL A 141 -9.54 -24.37 -24.86
C VAL A 141 -10.97 -24.39 -25.34
N ASP A 142 -11.78 -25.27 -24.73
CA ASP A 142 -13.22 -25.31 -24.97
C ASP A 142 -13.90 -24.27 -24.08
N TYR A 143 -14.70 -23.40 -24.68
CA TYR A 143 -15.44 -22.34 -24.01
C TYR A 143 -16.96 -22.58 -23.96
N ASP A 144 -17.43 -23.75 -24.45
CA ASP A 144 -18.87 -24.04 -24.55
C ASP A 144 -19.55 -24.00 -23.17
N GLU A 145 -18.85 -24.47 -22.12
CA GLU A 145 -19.38 -24.47 -20.76
C GLU A 145 -19.64 -23.07 -20.17
N ILE A 146 -18.95 -22.02 -20.68
CA ILE A 146 -19.07 -20.63 -20.21
C ILE A 146 -19.64 -19.69 -21.27
N LYS A 147 -20.25 -20.21 -22.31
CA LYS A 147 -20.75 -19.41 -23.44
C LYS A 147 -21.74 -18.32 -22.99
N GLU A 148 -22.64 -18.61 -22.07
CA GLU A 148 -23.59 -17.62 -21.52
C GLU A 148 -22.88 -16.46 -20.81
N GLU A 149 -21.76 -16.71 -20.14
CA GLU A 149 -20.98 -15.67 -19.47
C GLU A 149 -20.24 -14.79 -20.50
N ILE A 150 -19.76 -15.42 -21.58
CA ILE A 150 -19.13 -14.67 -22.70
C ILE A 150 -20.15 -13.77 -23.37
N GLU A 151 -21.36 -14.26 -23.64
CA GLU A 151 -22.43 -13.47 -24.25
C GLU A 151 -22.83 -12.24 -23.39
N LYS A 152 -22.79 -12.36 -22.05
CA LYS A 152 -23.03 -11.25 -21.14
C LYS A 152 -22.00 -10.14 -21.21
N LEU A 153 -20.77 -10.43 -21.63
CA LEU A 153 -19.74 -9.40 -21.84
C LEU A 153 -20.10 -8.48 -23.01
N ASN A 154 -20.85 -8.98 -23.99
CA ASN A 154 -21.05 -8.27 -25.24
C ASN A 154 -19.68 -7.86 -25.79
N ARG A 155 -19.47 -6.62 -26.12
CA ARG A 155 -18.18 -6.08 -26.59
C ARG A 155 -17.32 -5.44 -25.48
N SER A 156 -17.71 -5.60 -24.23
CA SER A 156 -16.91 -5.09 -23.10
C SER A 156 -15.69 -5.98 -22.84
N SER A 157 -14.53 -5.38 -22.65
CA SER A 157 -13.31 -6.14 -22.29
C SER A 157 -13.46 -6.87 -20.93
N LEU A 158 -14.24 -6.29 -20.01
CA LEU A 158 -14.54 -6.83 -18.70
C LEU A 158 -16.02 -6.60 -18.33
N PRO A 159 -16.60 -7.39 -17.41
CA PRO A 159 -17.99 -7.22 -16.97
C PRO A 159 -18.28 -5.78 -16.54
N HIS A 160 -19.45 -5.28 -16.93
CA HIS A 160 -19.89 -3.91 -16.60
C HIS A 160 -18.90 -2.81 -16.96
N ARG A 161 -18.01 -3.05 -17.92
CA ARG A 161 -16.95 -2.13 -18.34
C ARG A 161 -16.13 -1.62 -17.14
N MET A 162 -15.81 -2.51 -16.20
CA MET A 162 -15.00 -2.17 -15.05
C MET A 162 -13.57 -1.79 -15.44
N THR A 163 -12.97 -0.89 -14.65
CA THR A 163 -11.57 -0.47 -14.80
C THR A 163 -10.68 -1.26 -13.86
N VAL A 164 -9.57 -1.78 -14.37
CA VAL A 164 -8.52 -2.42 -13.56
C VAL A 164 -7.30 -1.51 -13.53
N SER A 165 -6.83 -1.19 -12.35
CA SER A 165 -5.67 -0.31 -12.15
C SER A 165 -4.51 -1.12 -11.59
N PRO A 166 -3.28 -0.99 -12.13
CA PRO A 166 -2.11 -1.67 -11.62
C PRO A 166 -1.70 -1.11 -10.26
N ILE A 167 -1.57 -1.99 -9.28
CA ILE A 167 -1.06 -1.67 -7.95
C ILE A 167 0.33 -2.27 -7.83
N ARG A 168 1.31 -1.45 -7.43
CA ARG A 168 2.68 -1.89 -7.18
C ARG A 168 2.82 -2.25 -5.71
N MET A 169 3.13 -3.50 -5.47
CA MET A 169 3.53 -3.95 -4.13
C MET A 169 4.99 -3.57 -3.91
N ILE A 170 5.26 -3.10 -2.72
CA ILE A 170 6.62 -2.80 -2.31
C ILE A 170 7.16 -4.04 -1.64
N ASN A 171 8.03 -4.73 -2.35
CA ASN A 171 8.78 -5.86 -1.83
C ASN A 171 10.02 -5.36 -1.09
N ASP A 172 10.32 -5.98 0.03
CA ASP A 172 11.46 -5.68 0.91
C ASP A 172 12.84 -5.75 0.20
N PHE A 173 12.90 -6.35 -1.00
CA PHE A 173 14.16 -6.62 -1.71
C PHE A 173 14.60 -5.55 -2.70
N GLU A 174 13.70 -4.79 -3.32
CA GLU A 174 14.09 -3.86 -4.39
C GLU A 174 13.97 -2.38 -4.04
N LYS A 175 13.04 -2.03 -3.17
CA LYS A 175 12.89 -0.65 -2.68
C LYS A 175 12.25 -0.67 -1.30
N LYS A 176 13.02 -0.58 -0.26
CA LYS A 176 12.60 -0.38 1.14
C LYS A 176 11.86 0.96 1.34
N ILE A 177 10.97 1.37 0.41
CA ILE A 177 10.55 2.76 0.28
C ILE A 177 9.35 3.13 1.15
N LEU A 178 8.46 2.18 1.51
CA LEU A 178 7.13 2.62 1.92
C LEU A 178 6.52 1.88 3.11
N ILE A 179 7.25 0.97 3.75
CA ILE A 179 6.72 0.21 4.88
C ILE A 179 7.79 0.17 5.94
N THR A 180 7.33 0.30 7.16
CA THR A 180 8.09 0.28 8.40
C THR A 180 9.55 -0.18 8.23
N GLU A 181 10.46 0.75 7.99
CA GLU A 181 11.90 0.51 8.01
C GLU A 181 12.35 -0.01 9.38
N ILE A 182 11.50 0.17 10.41
CA ILE A 182 11.64 -0.42 11.74
C ILE A 182 11.83 -1.93 11.62
N ASP A 183 11.10 -2.63 10.73
CA ASP A 183 11.23 -4.07 10.57
C ASP A 183 12.62 -4.50 10.07
N GLY A 184 13.24 -3.70 9.20
CA GLY A 184 14.61 -3.93 8.72
C GLY A 184 15.69 -3.61 9.75
N CYS A 185 15.39 -2.73 10.70
CA CYS A 185 16.29 -2.22 11.74
C CYS A 185 15.80 -2.53 13.15
N SER A 186 14.99 -3.57 13.31
CA SER A 186 14.14 -3.81 14.49
C SER A 186 14.87 -3.69 15.82
N LYS A 187 16.02 -4.33 16.00
CA LYS A 187 16.76 -4.32 17.28
C LYS A 187 17.13 -2.92 17.73
N LYS A 188 17.66 -2.09 16.81
CA LYS A 188 18.11 -0.74 17.15
C LYS A 188 16.96 0.23 17.27
N ALA A 189 15.98 0.14 16.36
CA ALA A 189 14.79 0.96 16.40
C ALA A 189 14.01 0.74 17.69
N TYR A 190 13.74 -0.52 18.07
CA TYR A 190 13.01 -0.82 19.31
C TYR A 190 13.77 -0.42 20.57
N LYS A 191 15.10 -0.51 20.63
CA LYS A 191 15.86 0.03 21.77
C LYS A 191 15.65 1.55 21.96
N ILE A 192 15.51 2.28 20.86
CA ILE A 192 15.24 3.73 20.91
C ILE A 192 13.78 3.97 21.33
N ILE A 193 12.84 3.21 20.75
CA ILE A 193 11.41 3.30 21.05
C ILE A 193 11.16 2.94 22.53
N ASP A 194 11.71 1.83 23.03
CA ASP A 194 11.51 1.40 24.42
C ASP A 194 12.08 2.39 25.43
N LYS A 195 13.16 3.10 25.06
CA LYS A 195 13.70 4.14 25.91
C LYS A 195 12.72 5.32 26.12
N ASN A 196 11.84 5.58 25.18
CA ASN A 196 10.82 6.60 25.32
C ASN A 196 9.88 6.34 26.50
N LEU A 197 9.66 5.05 26.87
CA LEU A 197 8.88 4.69 28.08
C LEU A 197 9.51 5.21 29.37
N GLU A 198 10.84 5.26 29.42
CA GLU A 198 11.60 5.75 30.57
C GLU A 198 11.70 7.29 30.56
N ASP A 199 11.91 7.86 29.35
CA ASP A 199 12.24 9.28 29.19
C ASP A 199 11.01 10.20 29.13
N ILE A 200 9.79 9.67 28.83
CA ILE A 200 8.59 10.49 28.59
C ILE A 200 7.50 10.24 29.64
N PRO A 201 7.36 11.11 30.66
CA PRO A 201 6.38 10.93 31.74
C PRO A 201 4.92 10.78 31.28
N ALA A 202 4.55 11.43 30.17
CA ALA A 202 3.21 11.35 29.61
C ALA A 202 2.78 9.92 29.26
N LEU A 203 3.71 9.01 28.94
CA LEU A 203 3.42 7.60 28.69
C LEU A 203 3.07 6.85 29.97
N THR A 204 3.79 7.11 31.06
CA THR A 204 3.47 6.56 32.38
C THR A 204 2.08 7.02 32.83
N GLU A 205 1.75 8.31 32.67
CA GLU A 205 0.41 8.83 33.00
C GLU A 205 -0.71 8.14 32.24
N VAL A 206 -0.49 7.82 30.95
CA VAL A 206 -1.48 7.11 30.13
C VAL A 206 -1.70 5.68 30.67
N VAL A 207 -0.62 4.95 30.94
CA VAL A 207 -0.69 3.59 31.50
C VAL A 207 -1.37 3.58 32.86
N ASP A 208 -1.01 4.48 33.76
CA ASP A 208 -1.61 4.60 35.09
C ASP A 208 -3.08 4.98 35.02
N SER A 209 -3.45 5.92 34.14
CA SER A 209 -4.84 6.30 33.90
C SER A 209 -5.70 5.11 33.47
N PHE A 210 -5.20 4.27 32.54
CA PHE A 210 -5.90 3.05 32.15
C PHE A 210 -6.12 2.09 33.33
N ASN A 211 -5.04 1.78 34.04
CA ASN A 211 -5.10 0.85 35.16
C ASN A 211 -6.04 1.32 36.29
N ASN A 212 -6.00 2.61 36.60
CA ASN A 212 -6.86 3.22 37.62
C ASN A 212 -8.34 3.19 37.19
N LYS A 213 -8.65 3.48 35.93
CA LYS A 213 -10.02 3.63 35.46
C LYS A 213 -10.65 2.32 35.03
N TYR A 214 -9.89 1.50 34.29
CA TYR A 214 -10.39 0.29 33.63
C TYR A 214 -9.80 -1.00 34.21
N GLY A 215 -8.67 -0.99 34.90
CA GLY A 215 -7.93 -2.17 35.28
C GLY A 215 -8.79 -3.25 35.96
N LYS A 216 -9.56 -2.88 37.01
CA LYS A 216 -10.45 -3.84 37.71
C LYS A 216 -11.57 -4.37 36.80
N LYS A 217 -12.17 -3.52 35.96
CA LYS A 217 -13.24 -3.91 35.03
C LYS A 217 -12.69 -4.84 33.95
N MET A 218 -11.50 -4.55 33.42
CA MET A 218 -10.81 -5.38 32.45
C MET A 218 -10.40 -6.73 33.04
N ASN A 219 -9.92 -6.75 34.29
CA ASN A 219 -9.63 -8.01 34.96
C ASN A 219 -10.87 -8.90 35.09
N THR A 220 -12.03 -8.31 35.39
CA THR A 220 -13.31 -9.05 35.43
C THR A 220 -13.71 -9.54 34.04
N PHE A 221 -13.59 -8.69 33.02
CA PHE A 221 -13.96 -8.99 31.64
C PHE A 221 -13.07 -10.10 31.03
N LEU A 222 -11.76 -10.01 31.24
CA LEU A 222 -10.77 -10.94 30.68
C LEU A 222 -10.53 -12.18 31.57
N GLY A 223 -11.18 -12.26 32.73
CA GLY A 223 -10.97 -13.37 33.67
C GLY A 223 -9.57 -13.39 34.32
N THR A 224 -8.86 -12.26 34.30
CA THR A 224 -7.54 -12.11 34.91
C THR A 224 -7.65 -11.65 36.35
N LYS A 225 -6.69 -12.05 37.20
CA LYS A 225 -6.71 -11.68 38.62
C LYS A 225 -5.61 -10.64 38.90
N ASP A 226 -6.04 -9.45 39.34
CA ASP A 226 -5.16 -8.36 39.79
C ASP A 226 -4.01 -8.00 38.81
N LYS A 227 -4.25 -8.19 37.50
CA LYS A 227 -3.28 -7.84 36.46
C LYS A 227 -3.16 -6.33 36.32
N LYS A 228 -1.95 -5.83 36.29
CA LYS A 228 -1.62 -4.50 35.79
C LYS A 228 -1.26 -4.59 34.32
N TYR A 229 -1.85 -3.69 33.53
CA TYR A 229 -1.69 -3.65 32.09
C TYR A 229 -0.55 -2.68 31.74
N ASP A 230 0.43 -3.16 31.01
CA ASP A 230 1.49 -2.33 30.41
C ASP A 230 1.01 -1.69 29.09
N ILE A 231 1.86 -0.89 28.47
CA ILE A 231 1.54 -0.18 27.24
C ILE A 231 1.15 -1.12 26.10
N TYR A 232 1.84 -2.26 25.96
CA TYR A 232 1.57 -3.27 24.93
C TYR A 232 0.20 -3.92 25.11
N TYR A 233 -0.12 -4.26 26.35
CA TYR A 233 -1.40 -4.91 26.63
C TYR A 233 -2.57 -3.93 26.45
N ILE A 234 -2.39 -2.67 26.85
CA ILE A 234 -3.36 -1.61 26.60
C ILE A 234 -3.57 -1.40 25.12
N TRP A 235 -2.49 -1.40 24.34
CA TRP A 235 -2.58 -1.33 22.89
C TRP A 235 -3.42 -2.48 22.31
N LYS A 236 -3.17 -3.73 22.71
CA LYS A 236 -3.93 -4.91 22.27
C LYS A 236 -5.42 -4.79 22.61
N ILE A 237 -5.75 -4.31 23.81
CA ILE A 237 -7.14 -4.07 24.22
C ILE A 237 -7.78 -3.00 23.33
N CYS A 238 -7.12 -1.87 23.13
CA CYS A 238 -7.63 -0.78 22.31
C CYS A 238 -7.78 -1.18 20.85
N GLU A 239 -6.83 -1.91 20.30
CA GLU A 239 -6.88 -2.46 18.94
C GLU A 239 -8.09 -3.39 18.77
N ALA A 240 -8.26 -4.35 19.67
CA ALA A 240 -9.38 -5.27 19.66
C ALA A 240 -10.73 -4.54 19.78
N PHE A 241 -10.80 -3.57 20.70
CA PHE A 241 -12.01 -2.80 20.94
C PHE A 241 -12.37 -1.92 19.73
N LEU A 242 -11.42 -1.17 19.17
CA LEU A 242 -11.66 -0.32 17.99
C LEU A 242 -12.02 -1.14 16.74
N SER A 243 -11.44 -2.32 16.57
CA SER A 243 -11.82 -3.23 15.50
C SER A 243 -13.25 -3.78 15.70
N ASP A 244 -13.62 -4.09 16.94
CA ASP A 244 -14.95 -4.61 17.30
C ASP A 244 -16.05 -3.56 17.08
N THR A 245 -15.82 -2.30 17.49
CA THR A 245 -16.79 -1.21 17.32
C THR A 245 -17.06 -0.89 15.86
N THR A 246 -16.04 -0.99 14.99
CA THR A 246 -16.19 -0.75 13.55
C THR A 246 -16.68 -2.00 12.78
N GLY A 247 -16.64 -3.18 13.42
CA GLY A 247 -17.04 -4.45 12.83
C GLY A 247 -18.49 -4.84 13.06
N ASP A 248 -19.32 -3.98 13.66
CA ASP A 248 -20.72 -4.26 14.03
C ASP A 248 -20.85 -5.49 14.96
N LYS A 249 -19.95 -5.61 15.92
CA LYS A 249 -19.92 -6.72 16.85
C LYS A 249 -20.78 -6.46 18.08
N ASP A 250 -21.22 -7.56 18.68
CA ASP A 250 -21.98 -7.50 19.93
C ASP A 250 -21.08 -7.10 21.11
N LEU A 251 -21.24 -5.87 21.56
CA LEU A 251 -20.49 -5.29 22.66
C LEU A 251 -21.10 -5.60 24.04
N THR A 252 -22.04 -6.53 24.10
CA THR A 252 -22.81 -6.86 25.33
C THR A 252 -21.89 -7.28 26.49
N GLU A 253 -20.81 -8.03 26.20
CA GLU A 253 -19.89 -8.48 27.23
C GLU A 253 -19.12 -7.32 27.90
N PHE A 254 -18.72 -6.31 27.14
CA PHE A 254 -18.13 -5.09 27.71
C PHE A 254 -19.13 -4.36 28.62
N LYS A 255 -20.39 -4.24 28.18
CA LYS A 255 -21.47 -3.65 29.01
C LYS A 255 -21.68 -4.41 30.30
N LYS A 256 -21.67 -5.75 30.26
CA LYS A 256 -21.74 -6.61 31.47
C LYS A 256 -20.59 -6.35 32.44
N ALA A 257 -19.39 -6.07 31.93
CA ALA A 257 -18.24 -5.67 32.74
C ALA A 257 -18.32 -4.24 33.30
N GLY A 258 -19.39 -3.50 32.98
CA GLY A 258 -19.59 -2.12 33.43
C GLY A 258 -18.66 -1.13 32.75
N ILE A 259 -18.25 -1.42 31.51
CA ILE A 259 -17.38 -0.57 30.69
C ILE A 259 -18.28 0.32 29.81
N ASP A 260 -18.13 1.63 29.92
CA ASP A 260 -18.76 2.58 29.02
C ASP A 260 -18.01 2.62 27.69
N PHE A 261 -18.75 2.40 26.60
CA PHE A 261 -18.12 2.31 25.27
C PHE A 261 -17.56 3.62 24.78
N LYS A 262 -18.33 4.69 24.90
CA LYS A 262 -17.91 5.98 24.38
C LYS A 262 -16.66 6.46 25.11
N GLU A 263 -16.65 6.23 26.40
CA GLU A 263 -15.52 6.59 27.25
C GLU A 263 -14.27 5.76 26.95
N LEU A 264 -14.43 4.45 26.67
CA LEU A 264 -13.30 3.58 26.27
C LEU A 264 -12.84 3.89 24.84
N GLU A 265 -13.76 4.17 23.91
CA GLU A 265 -13.41 4.59 22.55
C GLU A 265 -12.58 5.87 22.56
N ASP A 266 -13.03 6.89 23.29
CA ASP A 266 -12.31 8.16 23.42
C ASP A 266 -10.93 7.95 24.07
N TYR A 267 -10.86 7.08 25.08
CA TYR A 267 -9.58 6.69 25.69
C TYR A 267 -8.66 5.99 24.67
N CYS A 268 -9.15 5.01 23.93
CA CYS A 268 -8.34 4.25 22.98
C CYS A 268 -7.85 5.12 21.80
N LEU A 269 -8.63 6.10 21.38
CA LEU A 269 -8.19 7.06 20.36
C LEU A 269 -7.12 8.03 20.90
N ASP A 270 -7.26 8.50 22.14
CA ASP A 270 -6.26 9.33 22.81
C ASP A 270 -5.00 8.52 23.12
N PHE A 271 -5.15 7.28 23.58
CA PHE A 271 -4.04 6.35 23.78
C PHE A 271 -3.27 6.15 22.48
N GLY A 272 -3.93 5.79 21.37
CA GLY A 272 -3.28 5.58 20.07
C GLY A 272 -2.56 6.84 19.56
N ALA A 273 -3.11 8.02 19.85
CA ALA A 273 -2.44 9.29 19.53
C ALA A 273 -1.15 9.48 20.33
N LYS A 274 -1.17 9.20 21.63
CA LYS A 274 0.00 9.33 22.51
C LYS A 274 1.03 8.21 22.25
N ASP A 275 0.56 7.01 21.96
CA ASP A 275 1.40 5.88 21.57
C ASP A 275 2.23 6.23 20.34
N ASN A 276 1.59 6.65 19.24
CA ASN A 276 2.33 7.03 18.04
C ASN A 276 3.21 8.27 18.26
N LEU A 277 2.68 9.32 18.90
CA LEU A 277 3.40 10.58 19.03
C LEU A 277 4.61 10.50 19.98
N TYR A 278 4.47 9.79 21.08
CA TYR A 278 5.45 9.76 22.15
C TYR A 278 6.22 8.44 22.22
N TYR A 279 5.55 7.28 22.17
CA TYR A 279 6.24 6.00 22.24
C TYR A 279 6.97 5.70 20.92
N MET A 280 6.26 5.66 19.80
CA MET A 280 6.87 5.32 18.51
C MET A 280 7.83 6.38 17.98
N PHE A 281 7.45 7.66 18.03
CA PHE A 281 8.18 8.74 17.36
C PHE A 281 8.69 9.84 18.29
N GLY A 282 8.68 9.60 19.59
CA GLY A 282 9.03 10.61 20.61
C GLY A 282 10.52 10.78 20.88
N ASP A 283 11.39 10.02 20.21
CA ASP A 283 12.83 10.10 20.43
C ASP A 283 13.37 11.51 20.14
N SER A 284 14.18 12.03 21.07
CA SER A 284 14.68 13.42 21.05
C SER A 284 15.49 13.77 19.79
N GLU A 285 16.16 12.77 19.18
CA GLU A 285 16.97 12.94 17.98
C GLU A 285 16.17 12.77 16.68
N LYS A 286 14.89 12.45 16.77
CA LYS A 286 13.99 12.23 15.62
C LYS A 286 14.45 11.13 14.66
N LYS A 287 15.18 10.13 15.16
CA LYS A 287 15.76 9.06 14.35
C LYS A 287 14.69 8.15 13.78
N ILE A 288 13.73 7.75 14.61
CA ILE A 288 12.69 6.79 14.20
C ILE A 288 11.76 7.41 13.16
N VAL A 289 11.31 8.65 13.36
CA VAL A 289 10.44 9.32 12.40
C VAL A 289 11.16 9.61 11.08
N ARG A 290 12.46 9.92 11.11
CA ARG A 290 13.28 10.08 9.90
C ARG A 290 13.47 8.76 9.18
N LEU A 291 13.76 7.68 9.91
CA LEU A 291 13.84 6.33 9.37
C LEU A 291 12.58 5.96 8.58
N GLU A 292 11.42 6.19 9.18
CA GLU A 292 10.12 5.81 8.61
C GLU A 292 9.67 6.70 7.44
N SER A 293 9.90 8.01 7.51
CA SER A 293 9.29 8.94 6.56
C SER A 293 10.20 9.38 5.42
N SER A 294 11.54 9.25 5.57
CA SER A 294 12.47 9.85 4.59
C SER A 294 12.24 9.39 3.17
N LYS A 295 12.04 8.09 2.94
CA LYS A 295 11.85 7.57 1.59
C LYS A 295 10.56 8.09 0.94
N ARG A 296 9.44 8.09 1.68
CA ARG A 296 8.16 8.61 1.17
C ARG A 296 8.23 10.08 0.83
N MET A 297 8.86 10.87 1.71
CA MET A 297 9.03 12.31 1.47
C MET A 297 10.00 12.60 0.32
N ARG A 298 11.05 11.79 0.12
CA ARG A 298 11.92 11.89 -1.06
C ARG A 298 11.16 11.60 -2.35
N GLU A 299 10.33 10.56 -2.38
CA GLU A 299 9.47 10.26 -3.54
C GLU A 299 8.50 11.41 -3.83
N PHE A 300 7.84 11.95 -2.80
CA PHE A 300 6.99 13.13 -2.96
C PHE A 300 7.77 14.29 -3.59
N ILE A 301 8.92 14.67 -3.02
CA ILE A 301 9.74 15.79 -3.50
C ILE A 301 10.24 15.53 -4.93
N HIS A 302 10.64 14.30 -5.23
CA HIS A 302 11.11 13.92 -6.57
C HIS A 302 10.03 14.16 -7.64
N TYR A 303 8.83 13.63 -7.44
CA TYR A 303 7.75 13.82 -8.42
C TYR A 303 7.24 15.26 -8.45
N MET A 304 7.15 15.93 -7.31
CA MET A 304 6.81 17.34 -7.23
C MET A 304 7.79 18.19 -8.07
N LYS A 305 9.10 18.02 -7.87
CA LYS A 305 10.13 18.74 -8.64
C LYS A 305 9.98 18.47 -10.14
N ASN A 306 9.86 17.20 -10.53
CA ASN A 306 9.72 16.83 -11.94
C ASN A 306 8.50 17.47 -12.62
N ARG A 307 7.38 17.59 -11.88
CA ARG A 307 6.14 18.20 -12.38
C ARG A 307 6.26 19.72 -12.45
N ILE A 308 6.82 20.37 -11.45
CA ILE A 308 7.04 21.82 -11.42
C ILE A 308 8.02 22.23 -12.53
N ASP A 309 9.14 21.52 -12.67
CA ASP A 309 10.13 21.82 -13.71
C ASP A 309 9.56 21.73 -15.13
N ALA A 310 8.70 20.73 -15.37
CA ALA A 310 8.02 20.60 -16.64
C ALA A 310 7.02 21.74 -16.89
N ASP A 311 6.26 22.14 -15.86
CA ASP A 311 5.31 23.26 -15.99
C ASP A 311 6.03 24.59 -16.22
N ILE A 312 7.14 24.87 -15.54
CA ILE A 312 8.00 26.06 -15.74
C ILE A 312 8.53 26.12 -17.18
N LYS A 313 8.98 24.98 -17.71
CA LYS A 313 9.50 24.89 -19.10
C LYS A 313 8.41 24.96 -20.16
N GLY A 314 7.13 24.85 -19.76
CA GLY A 314 6.01 24.76 -20.69
C GLY A 314 6.03 23.46 -21.50
N GLU A 315 6.64 22.41 -20.97
CA GLU A 315 6.64 21.09 -21.59
C GLU A 315 5.21 20.54 -21.56
N LYS A 316 4.70 20.14 -22.74
CA LYS A 316 3.43 19.40 -22.81
C LYS A 316 3.68 18.00 -22.26
N ILE A 317 3.40 17.86 -20.98
CA ILE A 317 3.65 16.63 -20.23
C ILE A 317 2.94 15.43 -20.87
N GLU A 318 1.82 15.63 -21.55
CA GLU A 318 0.98 14.61 -22.17
C GLU A 318 1.61 13.86 -23.35
N GLU A 319 2.60 14.44 -24.03
CA GLU A 319 3.24 13.83 -25.20
C GLU A 319 4.50 13.02 -24.89
N GLN A 320 5.03 13.09 -23.65
CA GLN A 320 6.31 12.48 -23.28
C GLN A 320 6.18 11.22 -22.39
N TYR A 321 4.95 10.76 -22.12
CA TYR A 321 4.69 9.67 -21.17
C TYR A 321 4.95 8.27 -21.71
N LYS A 322 6.18 7.95 -22.04
CA LYS A 322 6.52 6.53 -22.24
C LYS A 322 7.02 5.82 -20.98
N ASP A 323 7.26 6.57 -19.88
CA ASP A 323 8.03 6.04 -18.75
C ASP A 323 7.44 6.45 -17.41
N TYR A 324 6.35 6.38 -16.96
CA TYR A 324 5.83 6.62 -15.58
C TYR A 324 6.66 7.59 -14.69
N SER A 325 7.55 8.39 -15.28
CA SER A 325 8.49 9.26 -14.55
C SER A 325 7.84 10.53 -13.99
N ARG A 326 6.64 10.88 -14.47
CA ARG A 326 5.96 12.13 -14.13
C ARG A 326 4.46 11.94 -13.86
N PRO A 327 4.05 11.07 -12.93
CA PRO A 327 2.64 10.90 -12.61
C PRO A 327 2.03 12.22 -12.13
N LYS A 328 0.75 12.44 -12.39
CA LYS A 328 -0.01 13.53 -11.79
C LYS A 328 -0.28 13.27 -10.31
N MET A 329 -0.50 12.01 -9.96
CA MET A 329 -0.85 11.62 -8.60
C MET A 329 -0.09 10.38 -8.15
N LEU A 330 0.43 10.42 -6.93
CA LEU A 330 0.99 9.29 -6.21
C LEU A 330 0.05 8.89 -5.06
N MET A 331 -0.42 7.65 -5.09
CA MET A 331 -1.26 7.07 -4.04
C MET A 331 -0.51 6.01 -3.26
N ILE A 332 -0.56 6.08 -1.94
CA ILE A 332 0.05 5.09 -1.04
C ILE A 332 -1.01 4.53 -0.10
N SER A 333 -1.18 3.21 -0.13
CA SER A 333 -2.00 2.46 0.83
C SER A 333 -1.11 1.85 1.91
N GLY A 334 -1.30 2.31 3.14
CA GLY A 334 -0.46 1.94 4.27
C GLY A 334 -1.24 1.68 5.56
N HIS A 335 -0.56 1.98 6.65
CA HIS A 335 -0.97 1.68 8.01
C HIS A 335 -1.11 2.97 8.83
N GLU A 336 -1.64 2.84 10.04
CA GLU A 336 -1.72 3.99 10.94
C GLU A 336 -0.33 4.53 11.30
N THR A 337 0.63 3.63 11.55
CA THR A 337 2.02 4.00 11.89
C THR A 337 2.68 4.78 10.77
N THR A 338 2.50 4.38 9.50
CA THR A 338 3.11 5.06 8.36
C THR A 338 2.48 6.43 8.09
N VAL A 339 1.16 6.57 8.25
CA VAL A 339 0.48 7.88 8.15
C VAL A 339 0.85 8.77 9.34
N SER A 340 0.98 8.18 10.55
CA SER A 340 1.41 8.90 11.75
C SER A 340 2.84 9.42 11.62
N SER A 341 3.76 8.59 11.12
CA SER A 341 5.15 9.01 10.95
C SER A 341 5.27 10.22 10.01
N ASP A 342 4.52 10.23 8.90
CA ASP A 342 4.54 11.36 7.97
C ASP A 342 3.97 12.63 8.59
N GLN A 343 2.91 12.53 9.41
CA GLN A 343 2.38 13.67 10.16
C GLN A 343 3.41 14.20 11.16
N VAL A 344 4.02 13.33 11.97
CA VAL A 344 5.02 13.70 12.98
C VAL A 344 6.29 14.26 12.31
N PHE A 345 6.68 13.71 11.17
CA PHE A 345 7.79 14.24 10.40
C PHE A 345 7.53 15.68 9.95
N LEU A 346 6.37 15.94 9.31
CA LEU A 346 5.98 17.28 8.90
C LEU A 346 5.83 18.24 10.11
N MET A 347 5.23 17.77 11.20
CA MET A 347 5.14 18.53 12.45
C MET A 347 6.53 18.99 12.92
N ASN A 348 7.51 18.09 12.92
CA ASN A 348 8.88 18.42 13.32
C ASN A 348 9.57 19.35 12.32
N ALA A 349 9.42 19.11 11.01
CA ALA A 349 10.05 19.90 9.96
C ALA A 349 9.62 21.37 9.98
N PHE A 350 8.35 21.61 10.31
CA PHE A 350 7.78 22.96 10.38
C PHE A 350 7.71 23.56 11.78
N GLY A 351 8.12 22.82 12.81
CA GLY A 351 8.10 23.29 14.19
C GLY A 351 6.68 23.46 14.77
N PHE A 352 5.70 22.68 14.27
CA PHE A 352 4.35 22.68 14.81
C PHE A 352 4.30 21.95 16.16
N ASN A 353 3.37 22.34 17.01
CA ASN A 353 3.14 21.65 18.28
C ASN A 353 2.31 20.37 18.12
N SER A 354 2.19 19.60 19.19
CA SER A 354 1.48 18.31 19.20
C SER A 354 0.00 18.39 18.79
N SER A 355 -0.65 19.55 18.85
CA SER A 355 -2.03 19.72 18.38
C SER A 355 -2.20 19.61 16.86
N PHE A 356 -1.09 19.67 16.12
CA PHE A 356 -1.06 19.44 14.68
C PHE A 356 -1.36 17.97 14.35
N TYR A 357 -0.83 17.04 15.14
CA TYR A 357 -1.00 15.61 14.96
C TYR A 357 -2.42 15.16 15.32
N LYS A 358 -2.96 14.21 14.54
CA LYS A 358 -4.19 13.48 14.84
C LYS A 358 -4.00 12.01 14.54
N PHE A 359 -4.45 11.16 15.45
CA PHE A 359 -4.47 9.72 15.25
C PHE A 359 -5.23 9.35 13.98
N PRO A 360 -4.60 8.67 13.01
CA PRO A 360 -5.27 8.29 11.76
C PRO A 360 -6.25 7.15 12.04
N LYS A 361 -7.55 7.44 11.97
CA LYS A 361 -8.61 6.44 12.04
C LYS A 361 -8.61 5.56 10.78
N TYR A 362 -9.40 4.49 10.77
CA TYR A 362 -9.59 3.67 9.56
C TYR A 362 -9.99 4.53 8.36
N ALA A 363 -9.36 4.26 7.22
CA ALA A 363 -9.51 5.03 5.99
C ALA A 363 -9.18 6.53 6.09
N SER A 364 -8.47 6.96 7.15
CA SER A 364 -7.92 8.32 7.23
C SER A 364 -6.90 8.53 6.10
N GLN A 365 -6.97 9.70 5.46
CA GLN A 365 -6.13 10.07 4.33
C GLN A 365 -5.45 11.42 4.58
N MET A 366 -4.14 11.46 4.47
CA MET A 366 -3.40 12.69 4.27
C MET A 366 -3.21 12.98 2.79
N ALA A 367 -3.19 14.25 2.42
CA ALA A 367 -2.88 14.69 1.07
C ALA A 367 -1.93 15.88 1.08
N LEU A 368 -0.92 15.84 0.21
CA LEU A 368 -0.09 16.98 -0.15
C LEU A 368 -0.43 17.35 -1.59
N GLU A 369 -1.05 18.51 -1.77
CA GLU A 369 -1.51 18.99 -3.06
C GLU A 369 -0.63 20.16 -3.51
N VAL A 370 0.02 19.98 -4.65
CA VAL A 370 0.85 21.01 -5.26
C VAL A 370 0.02 21.78 -6.27
N THR A 371 -0.14 23.06 -6.04
CA THR A 371 -0.94 23.95 -6.87
C THR A 371 -0.17 25.19 -7.30
N THR A 372 -0.63 25.85 -8.33
CA THR A 372 -0.21 27.20 -8.74
C THR A 372 -1.42 28.02 -9.15
N LYS A 373 -1.31 29.34 -9.23
CA LYS A 373 -2.40 30.20 -9.70
C LYS A 373 -2.57 30.07 -11.20
N ASP A 374 -3.79 29.85 -11.67
CA ASP A 374 -4.17 29.84 -13.09
C ASP A 374 -4.46 31.26 -13.59
N ASP A 375 -3.47 32.13 -13.45
CA ASP A 375 -3.55 33.57 -13.77
C ASP A 375 -3.00 33.92 -15.16
N GLY A 376 -2.68 32.91 -15.97
CA GLY A 376 -2.09 33.08 -17.29
C GLY A 376 -0.65 33.61 -17.28
N LYS A 377 -0.04 33.82 -16.12
CA LYS A 377 1.34 34.30 -16.03
C LYS A 377 2.32 33.15 -16.11
N LYS A 378 3.46 33.42 -16.72
CA LYS A 378 4.57 32.47 -16.72
C LYS A 378 5.08 32.28 -15.30
N LYS A 379 5.24 31.02 -14.88
CA LYS A 379 5.88 30.67 -13.62
C LYS A 379 7.40 30.58 -13.82
N ASN A 380 8.15 30.98 -12.80
CA ASN A 380 9.60 31.15 -12.92
C ASN A 380 10.39 30.21 -12.02
N ASP A 381 9.91 29.98 -10.82
CA ASP A 381 10.57 29.13 -9.85
C ASP A 381 9.55 28.46 -8.86
N TYR A 382 10.07 27.71 -7.90
CA TYR A 382 9.29 26.98 -6.91
C TYR A 382 8.48 27.88 -5.96
N SER A 383 8.74 29.20 -5.93
CA SER A 383 7.96 30.16 -5.11
C SER A 383 6.58 30.46 -5.72
N ASP A 384 6.37 30.16 -7.01
CA ASP A 384 5.10 30.31 -7.70
C ASP A 384 4.15 29.12 -7.47
N TYR A 385 4.61 28.11 -6.76
CA TYR A 385 3.88 26.87 -6.47
C TYR A 385 3.69 26.72 -4.97
N PHE A 386 2.56 26.11 -4.58
CA PHE A 386 2.15 25.96 -3.19
C PHE A 386 1.91 24.49 -2.86
N VAL A 387 2.38 24.05 -1.71
CA VAL A 387 2.08 22.75 -1.11
C VAL A 387 1.00 22.95 -0.06
N ASN A 388 -0.17 22.38 -0.32
CA ASN A 388 -1.30 22.38 0.59
C ASN A 388 -1.38 21.03 1.29
N TYR A 389 -1.35 21.02 2.60
CA TYR A 389 -1.52 19.78 3.38
C TYR A 389 -2.93 19.66 3.92
N TYR A 390 -3.53 18.50 3.69
CA TYR A 390 -4.83 18.11 4.21
C TYR A 390 -4.73 16.81 5.01
N LEU A 391 -5.50 16.70 6.08
CA LEU A 391 -5.77 15.45 6.78
C LEU A 391 -7.28 15.29 6.89
N ASP A 392 -7.82 14.20 6.33
CA ASP A 392 -9.28 13.94 6.28
C ASP A 392 -10.07 15.16 5.76
N ASP A 393 -9.58 15.78 4.67
CA ASP A 393 -10.05 17.05 4.06
C ASP A 393 -9.95 18.29 4.93
N ASN A 394 -9.42 18.20 6.14
CA ASN A 394 -9.13 19.39 6.93
C ASN A 394 -7.80 20.00 6.49
N HIS A 395 -7.87 21.20 5.93
CA HIS A 395 -6.68 21.95 5.56
C HIS A 395 -5.84 22.26 6.79
N LYS A 396 -4.54 22.00 6.72
CA LYS A 396 -3.59 22.16 7.82
C LYS A 396 -2.61 23.31 7.61
N PHE A 397 -2.02 23.39 6.43
CA PHE A 397 -1.17 24.49 6.03
C PHE A 397 -1.10 24.66 4.51
N ASN A 398 -0.67 25.86 4.10
CA ASN A 398 -0.31 26.21 2.73
C ASN A 398 1.03 26.95 2.79
N ILE A 399 2.02 26.48 2.05
CA ILE A 399 3.37 27.07 1.96
C ILE A 399 3.90 26.96 0.55
N THR A 400 4.90 27.78 0.18
CA THR A 400 5.51 27.63 -1.14
C THR A 400 6.26 26.31 -1.26
N ALA A 401 6.31 25.74 -2.48
CA ALA A 401 7.10 24.54 -2.75
C ALA A 401 8.59 24.76 -2.43
N LYS A 402 9.08 25.98 -2.63
CA LYS A 402 10.43 26.37 -2.24
C LYS A 402 10.65 26.22 -0.73
N GLU A 403 9.78 26.81 0.08
CA GLU A 403 9.87 26.72 1.55
C GLU A 403 9.73 25.26 2.03
N PHE A 404 8.84 24.48 1.39
CA PHE A 404 8.69 23.06 1.69
C PHE A 404 10.00 22.30 1.48
N ILE A 405 10.66 22.48 0.34
CA ILE A 405 11.94 21.85 0.02
C ILE A 405 13.01 22.28 1.01
N GLU A 406 13.15 23.57 1.28
CA GLU A 406 14.16 24.12 2.19
C GLU A 406 14.05 23.60 3.63
N LYS A 407 12.81 23.30 4.10
CA LYS A 407 12.58 22.80 5.45
C LYS A 407 12.60 21.27 5.56
N VAL A 408 12.13 20.57 4.54
CA VAL A 408 11.94 19.12 4.56
C VAL A 408 13.19 18.38 4.09
N GLU A 409 13.73 18.75 2.93
CA GLU A 409 14.83 18.01 2.29
C GLU A 409 16.08 17.84 3.17
N PRO A 410 16.54 18.85 3.96
CA PRO A 410 17.70 18.70 4.84
C PRO A 410 17.50 17.72 6.00
N GLN A 411 16.26 17.34 6.31
CA GLN A 411 15.94 16.42 7.40
C GLN A 411 15.81 14.96 6.92
N LEU A 412 15.76 14.73 5.61
CA LEU A 412 15.61 13.41 5.03
C LEU A 412 16.94 12.63 5.10
N TRP A 413 16.84 11.38 5.51
CA TRP A 413 17.95 10.45 5.38
C TRP A 413 18.05 9.91 3.95
N THR A 414 19.29 9.75 3.47
CA THR A 414 19.62 9.00 2.26
C THR A 414 19.51 7.50 2.51
N ASP A 415 19.54 6.69 1.45
CA ASP A 415 19.54 5.23 1.61
C ASP A 415 20.79 4.74 2.34
N ASP A 416 21.95 5.34 2.06
CA ASP A 416 23.22 5.04 2.75
C ASP A 416 23.15 5.36 4.26
N GLU A 417 22.47 6.46 4.65
CA GLU A 417 22.29 6.80 6.06
C GLU A 417 21.35 5.82 6.76
N ILE A 418 20.29 5.38 6.07
CA ILE A 418 19.38 4.35 6.57
C ILE A 418 20.12 3.03 6.74
N ASP A 419 20.83 2.57 5.72
CA ASP A 419 21.60 1.33 5.75
C ASP A 419 22.66 1.36 6.86
N LYS A 420 23.41 2.45 6.97
CA LYS A 420 24.40 2.65 8.05
C LYS A 420 23.75 2.64 9.44
N PHE A 421 22.55 3.20 9.59
CA PHE A 421 21.81 3.15 10.83
C PHE A 421 21.42 1.70 11.18
N CYS A 422 21.02 0.91 10.19
CA CYS A 422 20.58 -0.48 10.38
C CYS A 422 21.75 -1.46 10.56
N GLU A 423 22.86 -1.30 9.86
CA GLU A 423 24.04 -2.20 9.89
C GLU A 423 24.78 -2.20 11.22
N SER A 424 24.75 -1.10 11.98
CA SER A 424 25.51 -0.97 13.23
C SER A 424 25.09 -1.93 14.36
N ASP A 425 24.07 -2.79 14.13
CA ASP A 425 23.61 -3.81 15.06
C ASP A 425 24.28 -5.20 14.87
N THR A 426 25.12 -5.38 13.81
CA THR A 426 25.73 -6.68 13.53
C THR A 426 27.04 -6.94 14.33
N ASP A 427 27.63 -5.92 14.95
CA ASP A 427 28.97 -5.99 15.60
C ASP A 427 28.95 -5.98 17.14
N GLY A 428 27.93 -6.48 17.77
CA GLY A 428 27.91 -6.64 19.22
C GLY A 428 27.72 -8.10 19.64
N ASN A 429 28.81 -8.77 20.10
CA ASN A 429 28.75 -10.00 20.86
C ASN A 429 27.70 -9.92 22.00
N VAL A 430 26.44 -10.17 21.69
CA VAL A 430 25.42 -10.42 22.68
C VAL A 430 25.65 -11.87 23.14
N LYS A 431 26.31 -12.03 24.30
CA LYS A 431 26.21 -13.27 25.08
C LYS A 431 24.70 -13.49 25.25
N GLU A 432 24.15 -14.44 24.51
CA GLU A 432 22.80 -14.96 24.73
C GLU A 432 22.67 -15.34 26.21
N ASN A 433 21.92 -14.55 26.93
CA ASN A 433 21.50 -14.92 28.28
C ASN A 433 20.38 -15.96 28.12
N LYS A 434 20.77 -17.24 28.06
CA LYS A 434 19.91 -18.42 27.79
C LYS A 434 18.86 -18.71 28.87
N ASN A 435 18.48 -17.75 29.71
CA ASN A 435 17.54 -17.97 30.82
C ASN A 435 16.33 -17.04 30.85
N LYS A 436 15.85 -16.64 29.69
CA LYS A 436 14.43 -16.24 29.53
C LYS A 436 13.80 -17.22 28.57
N ASN A 437 12.72 -17.83 28.99
CA ASN A 437 11.90 -18.68 28.14
C ASN A 437 11.56 -17.91 26.85
N ASP A 438 12.10 -18.38 25.72
CA ASP A 438 11.95 -17.80 24.38
C ASP A 438 10.51 -17.86 23.83
N ASN A 439 9.52 -18.09 24.69
CA ASN A 439 8.10 -18.19 24.33
C ASN A 439 7.30 -16.90 24.61
N ASP A 440 7.89 -15.85 25.20
CA ASP A 440 7.16 -14.66 25.61
C ASP A 440 7.55 -13.36 24.88
N LEU A 441 8.42 -13.42 23.89
CA LEU A 441 8.63 -12.32 22.95
C LEU A 441 7.82 -12.63 21.71
N ASP A 442 6.57 -12.21 21.76
CA ASP A 442 5.67 -12.25 20.62
C ASP A 442 6.21 -11.31 19.51
N GLU A 443 6.96 -11.90 18.57
CA GLU A 443 7.39 -11.23 17.32
C GLU A 443 6.22 -10.74 16.48
N THR A 444 4.98 -10.96 16.93
CA THR A 444 3.76 -10.71 16.15
C THR A 444 3.32 -9.28 16.16
N PHE A 445 3.92 -8.39 16.94
CA PHE A 445 3.46 -7.00 17.00
C PHE A 445 3.59 -6.25 15.67
N TYR A 446 4.60 -6.62 14.84
CA TYR A 446 4.80 -6.07 13.50
C TYR A 446 5.10 -7.12 12.42
N LEU A 447 5.28 -8.40 12.79
CA LEU A 447 5.71 -9.48 11.88
C LEU A 447 4.63 -10.51 11.56
N THR A 448 3.36 -10.17 11.64
CA THR A 448 2.33 -11.09 11.15
C THR A 448 2.37 -11.14 9.64
N ASN A 449 2.98 -12.23 9.15
CA ASN A 449 3.03 -12.67 7.75
C ASN A 449 4.20 -12.21 6.88
N SER A 450 5.36 -11.89 7.44
CA SER A 450 6.54 -12.41 6.79
C SER A 450 6.48 -13.93 7.00
N THR A 451 6.18 -14.71 5.98
CA THR A 451 6.58 -16.10 5.92
C THR A 451 8.09 -16.08 6.06
N THR A 452 8.59 -16.13 7.29
CA THR A 452 9.96 -16.54 7.55
C THR A 452 10.07 -17.91 6.94
N ILE A 453 10.60 -17.95 5.71
CA ILE A 453 11.24 -19.18 5.24
C ILE A 453 12.17 -19.54 6.37
N PRO A 454 11.95 -20.66 7.08
CA PRO A 454 12.83 -21.04 8.19
C PRO A 454 14.23 -20.97 7.61
N LYS A 455 15.18 -20.30 8.30
CA LYS A 455 16.61 -20.40 7.96
C LYS A 455 16.89 -21.88 7.85
N VAL A 456 16.92 -22.36 6.60
CA VAL A 456 17.20 -23.75 6.27
C VAL A 456 18.59 -23.99 6.82
N LYS A 457 18.64 -24.68 7.97
CA LYS A 457 19.89 -25.08 8.61
C LYS A 457 20.76 -25.69 7.53
N ASP A 458 22.06 -25.55 7.62
CA ASP A 458 23.10 -26.02 6.68
C ASP A 458 22.90 -27.43 6.09
N LYS A 459 22.13 -28.29 6.75
CA LYS A 459 21.72 -29.61 6.24
C LYS A 459 20.91 -29.56 4.92
N ALA A 460 20.09 -28.56 4.70
CA ALA A 460 19.32 -28.46 3.45
C ALA A 460 20.17 -27.88 2.30
N LYS A 461 21.14 -26.99 2.59
CA LYS A 461 22.14 -26.56 1.62
C LYS A 461 23.02 -27.72 1.15
N THR A 462 23.37 -28.63 2.07
CA THR A 462 24.13 -29.84 1.76
C THR A 462 23.29 -30.83 0.95
N ALA A 463 22.02 -31.03 1.32
CA ALA A 463 21.09 -31.89 0.56
C ALA A 463 20.85 -31.34 -0.86
N TYR A 464 20.69 -30.04 -1.04
CA TYR A 464 20.54 -29.41 -2.34
C TYR A 464 21.80 -29.58 -3.23
N LYS A 465 23.00 -29.41 -2.65
CA LYS A 465 24.26 -29.67 -3.38
C LYS A 465 24.39 -31.14 -3.80
N VAL A 466 24.01 -32.07 -2.95
CA VAL A 466 24.01 -33.51 -3.26
C VAL A 466 23.01 -33.82 -4.39
N LEU A 467 21.79 -33.29 -4.32
CA LEU A 467 20.78 -33.45 -5.37
C LEU A 467 21.22 -32.85 -6.71
N MET A 468 21.86 -31.68 -6.70
CA MET A 468 22.45 -31.07 -7.90
C MET A 468 23.54 -31.97 -8.53
N ILE A 469 24.42 -32.53 -7.72
CA ILE A 469 25.47 -33.45 -8.21
C ILE A 469 24.84 -34.71 -8.81
N ILE A 470 23.84 -35.31 -8.16
CA ILE A 470 23.11 -36.47 -8.68
C ILE A 470 22.45 -36.14 -10.03
N PHE A 471 21.82 -34.97 -10.15
CA PHE A 471 21.17 -34.54 -11.38
C PHE A 471 22.17 -34.32 -12.51
N ILE A 472 23.35 -33.77 -12.25
CA ILE A 472 24.43 -33.61 -13.24
C ILE A 472 24.94 -34.97 -13.67
N CYS A 473 25.18 -35.90 -12.74
CA CYS A 473 25.62 -37.26 -13.08
C CYS A 473 24.60 -38.02 -13.94
N LEU A 474 23.31 -37.93 -13.63
CA LEU A 474 22.24 -38.54 -14.44
C LEU A 474 22.17 -37.94 -15.84
N SER A 475 22.34 -36.62 -15.97
CA SER A 475 22.35 -35.94 -17.27
C SER A 475 23.52 -36.39 -18.15
N VAL A 476 24.71 -36.58 -17.57
CA VAL A 476 25.88 -37.10 -18.27
C VAL A 476 25.67 -38.55 -18.75
N ILE A 477 25.08 -39.39 -17.90
CA ILE A 477 24.75 -40.78 -18.25
C ILE A 477 23.74 -40.83 -19.40
N LEU A 478 22.67 -40.02 -19.34
CA LEU A 478 21.67 -39.94 -20.41
C LEU A 478 22.28 -39.46 -21.71
N LEU A 479 23.20 -38.52 -21.69
CA LEU A 479 23.91 -38.02 -22.86
C LEU A 479 24.78 -39.13 -23.47
N ALA A 480 25.50 -39.90 -22.63
CA ALA A 480 26.32 -41.02 -23.08
C ALA A 480 25.48 -42.12 -23.74
N VAL A 481 24.31 -42.44 -23.16
CA VAL A 481 23.36 -43.40 -23.74
C VAL A 481 22.83 -42.92 -25.09
N ALA A 482 22.47 -41.63 -25.19
CA ALA A 482 22.01 -41.01 -26.44
C ALA A 482 23.09 -41.09 -27.54
N ILE A 483 24.36 -40.83 -27.21
CA ILE A 483 25.48 -40.95 -28.15
C ILE A 483 25.65 -42.39 -28.62
N VAL A 484 25.62 -43.37 -27.71
CA VAL A 484 25.73 -44.82 -28.07
C VAL A 484 24.57 -45.26 -28.95
N MET A 485 23.34 -44.83 -28.66
CA MET A 485 22.18 -45.13 -29.49
C MET A 485 22.27 -44.45 -30.86
N GLY A 486 22.72 -43.20 -30.92
CA GLY A 486 22.97 -42.49 -32.17
C GLY A 486 24.02 -43.21 -33.04
N CYS A 487 25.13 -43.64 -32.44
CA CYS A 487 26.17 -44.42 -33.13
C CYS A 487 25.64 -45.79 -33.66
N LYS A 488 24.77 -46.47 -32.88
CA LYS A 488 24.13 -47.73 -33.35
C LYS A 488 23.15 -47.46 -34.50
N LEU A 489 22.39 -46.37 -34.47
CA LEU A 489 21.49 -46.01 -35.58
C LEU A 489 22.27 -45.70 -36.86
N ILE A 490 23.35 -44.92 -36.75
CA ILE A 490 24.24 -44.59 -37.89
C ILE A 490 24.86 -45.86 -38.48
N LYS A 491 25.29 -46.84 -37.64
CA LYS A 491 25.79 -48.14 -38.09
C LYS A 491 24.71 -48.93 -38.82
N LYS A 492 23.47 -48.90 -38.37
CA LYS A 492 22.31 -49.59 -38.97
C LYS A 492 21.92 -48.97 -40.32
N MET A 493 22.06 -47.66 -40.49
CA MET A 493 21.82 -46.95 -41.74
C MET A 493 22.93 -47.14 -42.79
N ARG A 494 24.15 -47.55 -42.37
CA ARG A 494 25.27 -47.88 -43.30
C ARG A 494 25.38 -49.34 -43.72
N ALA A 495 24.43 -50.20 -43.29
CA ALA A 495 24.38 -51.55 -43.79
C ALA A 495 23.85 -51.54 -45.23
N PRO A 496 24.53 -52.25 -46.19
CA PRO A 496 24.13 -52.26 -47.60
C PRO A 496 22.75 -52.88 -47.75
N TYR A 497 21.91 -52.26 -48.56
CA TYR A 497 20.59 -52.78 -48.95
C TYR A 497 20.76 -54.10 -49.68
N PRO A 498 19.98 -55.15 -49.38
CA PRO A 498 19.92 -56.35 -50.20
C PRO A 498 19.28 -56.02 -51.55
N GLN A 499 19.97 -56.35 -52.61
CA GLN A 499 19.47 -56.28 -54.00
C GLN A 499 18.24 -57.15 -54.13
N ILE A 500 17.09 -56.55 -54.44
CA ILE A 500 15.90 -57.27 -54.85
C ILE A 500 15.90 -57.30 -56.37
N ASN A 501 16.17 -58.51 -56.93
CA ASN A 501 15.99 -58.81 -58.33
C ASN A 501 14.50 -58.82 -58.68
N HIS A 502 14.24 -58.28 -59.87
CA HIS A 502 13.09 -58.35 -60.73
C HIS A 502 11.99 -59.37 -60.41
N MET A 503 10.74 -58.91 -60.43
CA MET A 503 9.72 -59.53 -61.28
C MET A 503 8.67 -58.50 -61.72
N THR A 504 8.39 -58.61 -62.97
CA THR A 504 7.54 -57.85 -63.88
C THR A 504 6.04 -58.02 -63.61
N ASN A 505 5.32 -57.02 -64.08
CA ASN A 505 3.93 -57.01 -64.55
C ASN A 505 2.77 -57.11 -63.59
N TYR A 506 2.00 -56.01 -63.48
CA TYR A 506 0.63 -56.03 -64.02
C TYR A 506 0.11 -54.57 -64.13
N SER A 507 -0.46 -54.37 -65.31
CA SER A 507 -1.14 -53.15 -65.76
C SER A 507 -2.49 -52.92 -65.05
N GLY A 508 -2.91 -51.71 -64.95
CA GLY A 508 -4.30 -51.39 -65.22
C GLY A 508 -5.12 -50.65 -64.18
N LYS A 509 -5.54 -49.51 -64.62
CA LYS A 509 -6.75 -48.76 -64.38
C LYS A 509 -6.66 -47.64 -63.37
N VAL A 510 -6.50 -46.47 -63.88
CA VAL A 510 -7.37 -45.27 -63.91
C VAL A 510 -8.64 -45.32 -63.04
N MET A 511 -8.82 -44.38 -62.10
CA MET A 511 -9.94 -43.43 -62.13
C MET A 511 -9.86 -42.41 -60.98
N ASN A 512 -9.91 -41.21 -61.44
CA ASN A 512 -10.33 -39.95 -60.78
C ASN A 512 -11.27 -40.11 -59.60
N THR A 513 -11.08 -39.29 -58.58
CA THR A 513 -12.11 -38.37 -58.15
C THR A 513 -11.45 -37.19 -57.43
N ILE A 514 -11.59 -36.04 -58.03
CA ILE A 514 -11.54 -34.71 -57.47
C ILE A 514 -12.90 -34.53 -56.78
N ASP A 515 -12.94 -33.96 -55.63
CA ASP A 515 -13.72 -32.76 -55.27
C ASP A 515 -14.02 -32.65 -53.77
N ASN A 516 -13.77 -31.45 -53.31
CA ASN A 516 -14.53 -30.68 -52.32
C ASN A 516 -14.44 -31.04 -50.83
N TYR A 517 -13.85 -30.14 -50.08
CA TYR A 517 -14.66 -29.24 -49.23
C TYR A 517 -13.83 -28.00 -48.81
N ASN A 518 -14.48 -26.88 -48.98
CA ASN A 518 -14.16 -25.51 -48.57
C ASN A 518 -13.79 -25.39 -47.09
#